data_eb8c4a2a64956cc868146903e218366d
#
_entry.id   eb8c4a2a64956cc868146903e218366d
#
_cell.length_a   1.000
_cell.length_b   1.000
_cell.length_c   1.000
_cell.angle_alpha   90.00
_cell.angle_beta   90.00
_cell.angle_gamma   90.00
#
_symmetry.space_group_name_H-M   'P 1'
#
loop_
_entity.id
_entity.type
_entity.pdbx_description
1 polymer ?
#
loop_
_entity_poly.entity_id
_entity_poly.type
_entity_poly.pdbx_seq_one_letter_code
_entity_poly.pdbx_strand_id
1 'polypeptide(L)'
;MYAQVPRATKDIDIILVVEALSAEFVAKFWEFVKKGNYEQRNKGVNENVEPKHEYFRFMKPANSAFPYQVELFSRSLGLMNFPEEARITPIPVDEDLSSLSAILMDEDYYCFTIDHSLQENGVHIANIESLICLKSKAFLDLSQRKAKGESVDSKHIAKHKKDVFRLAAMLTPASRYELPDTLKTDVSDFCDAIMQDLPNADFIKSAGLGNVTSLQIIEQLKKSML
;
A
#
# COMPACT_ATOMS: atom_id res chain seq x y z
N MET A 1 20.75 2.36 -15.53
CA MET A 1 19.77 2.84 -14.54
C MET A 1 18.76 3.70 -15.29
N TYR A 2 17.53 3.24 -15.45
CA TYR A 2 16.51 4.04 -16.15
C TYR A 2 15.97 5.06 -15.16
N ALA A 3 16.17 6.35 -15.41
CA ALA A 3 15.54 7.41 -14.64
C ALA A 3 14.04 7.35 -14.93
N GLN A 4 13.28 6.74 -14.03
CA GLN A 4 11.84 6.75 -14.12
C GLN A 4 11.30 8.06 -13.55
N VAL A 5 10.39 8.69 -14.29
CA VAL A 5 9.61 9.80 -13.74
C VAL A 5 8.65 9.22 -12.70
N PRO A 6 8.71 9.62 -11.44
CA PRO A 6 7.80 9.15 -10.42
C PRO A 6 6.34 9.41 -10.85
N ARG A 7 5.47 8.42 -10.66
CA ARG A 7 4.03 8.66 -10.84
C ARG A 7 3.55 9.61 -9.74
N ALA A 8 2.88 10.67 -10.13
CA ALA A 8 2.18 11.49 -9.15
C ALA A 8 1.17 10.62 -8.40
N THR A 9 1.31 10.54 -7.07
CA THR A 9 0.31 9.92 -6.19
C THR A 9 -0.55 11.01 -5.57
N LYS A 10 -1.83 10.71 -5.37
CA LYS A 10 -2.76 11.58 -4.66
C LYS A 10 -2.97 11.12 -3.22
N ASP A 11 -2.52 9.91 -2.93
CA ASP A 11 -2.82 9.18 -1.71
C ASP A 11 -1.52 8.92 -0.94
N ILE A 12 -1.57 9.04 0.38
CA ILE A 12 -0.48 8.69 1.30
C ILE A 12 -1.01 7.66 2.27
N ASP A 13 -0.36 6.50 2.31
CA ASP A 13 -0.62 5.44 3.28
C ASP A 13 0.42 5.56 4.40
N ILE A 14 -0.03 5.68 5.65
CA ILE A 14 0.81 5.85 6.84
C ILE A 14 0.57 4.67 7.78
N ILE A 15 1.65 3.95 8.09
CA ILE A 15 1.64 2.92 9.13
C ILE A 15 2.15 3.54 10.41
N LEU A 16 1.39 3.43 11.49
CA LEU A 16 1.83 3.83 12.81
C LEU A 16 2.60 2.70 13.48
N VAL A 17 3.88 2.93 13.73
CA VAL A 17 4.71 2.05 14.55
C VAL A 17 4.45 2.39 16.00
N VAL A 18 3.99 1.42 16.78
CA VAL A 18 3.49 1.59 18.17
C VAL A 18 4.50 2.31 19.07
N GLU A 19 5.78 2.07 18.87
CA GLU A 19 6.87 2.62 19.69
C GLU A 19 7.14 4.11 19.42
N ALA A 20 6.59 4.65 18.34
CA ALA A 20 6.82 6.04 17.90
C ALA A 20 5.65 7.00 18.21
N LEU A 21 4.53 6.50 18.74
CA LEU A 21 3.35 7.32 18.98
C LEU A 21 3.45 8.09 20.28
N SER A 22 3.76 9.37 20.14
CA SER A 22 3.66 10.35 21.23
C SER A 22 2.36 11.15 21.14
N ALA A 23 1.88 11.66 22.29
CA ALA A 23 0.78 12.63 22.31
C ALA A 23 1.06 13.85 21.41
N GLU A 24 2.34 14.20 21.22
CA GLU A 24 2.78 15.26 20.34
C GLU A 24 2.53 14.92 18.86
N PHE A 25 2.78 13.66 18.43
CA PHE A 25 2.44 13.21 17.08
C PHE A 25 0.94 13.33 16.82
N VAL A 26 0.11 12.81 17.73
CA VAL A 26 -1.36 12.87 17.59
C VAL A 26 -1.84 14.31 17.47
N ALA A 27 -1.33 15.22 18.30
CA ALA A 27 -1.68 16.63 18.24
C ALA A 27 -1.28 17.29 16.91
N LYS A 28 -0.04 17.04 16.43
CA LYS A 28 0.44 17.57 15.14
C LYS A 28 -0.31 16.99 13.95
N PHE A 29 -0.59 15.69 13.99
CA PHE A 29 -1.35 15.05 12.93
C PHE A 29 -2.78 15.61 12.85
N TRP A 30 -3.42 15.82 14.02
CA TRP A 30 -4.73 16.44 14.06
C TRP A 30 -4.74 17.89 13.57
N GLU A 31 -3.70 18.64 13.89
CA GLU A 31 -3.52 20.00 13.34
C GLU A 31 -3.38 19.98 11.80
N PHE A 32 -2.64 18.99 11.28
CA PHE A 32 -2.53 18.76 9.83
C PHE A 32 -3.89 18.46 9.19
N VAL A 33 -4.69 17.57 9.77
CA VAL A 33 -6.04 17.23 9.30
C VAL A 33 -6.95 18.47 9.29
N LYS A 34 -6.92 19.28 10.37
CA LYS A 34 -7.68 20.53 10.45
C LYS A 34 -7.24 21.55 9.39
N LYS A 35 -5.93 21.75 9.19
CA LYS A 35 -5.40 22.68 8.17
C LYS A 35 -5.77 22.25 6.75
N GLY A 36 -5.81 20.95 6.47
CA GLY A 36 -6.25 20.41 5.20
C GLY A 36 -7.76 20.52 5.00
N ASN A 37 -8.52 20.69 6.09
CA ASN A 37 -9.98 20.66 6.11
C ASN A 37 -10.54 19.48 5.32
N TYR A 38 -10.10 18.26 5.75
CA TYR A 38 -10.50 17.01 5.13
C TYR A 38 -11.96 16.66 5.43
N GLU A 39 -12.64 16.08 4.44
CA GLU A 39 -13.93 15.43 4.67
C GLU A 39 -13.73 14.22 5.61
N GLN A 40 -14.47 14.22 6.71
CA GLN A 40 -14.51 13.10 7.65
C GLN A 40 -15.60 12.14 7.23
N ARG A 41 -15.25 10.88 6.97
CA ARG A 41 -16.25 9.87 6.63
C ARG A 41 -16.69 9.14 7.88
N ASN A 42 -17.77 9.59 8.48
CA ASN A 42 -18.48 8.86 9.53
C ASN A 42 -19.39 7.83 8.85
N LYS A 43 -18.93 6.60 8.67
CA LYS A 43 -19.83 5.46 8.45
C LYS A 43 -20.16 4.87 9.82
N GLY A 44 -21.44 4.56 10.03
CA GLY A 44 -21.91 3.95 11.27
C GLY A 44 -21.14 2.65 11.56
N VAL A 45 -20.67 2.55 12.79
CA VAL A 45 -20.01 1.35 13.30
C VAL A 45 -21.07 0.26 13.45
N ASN A 46 -20.84 -0.93 12.91
CA ASN A 46 -21.59 -2.10 13.34
C ASN A 46 -21.16 -2.42 14.78
N GLU A 47 -22.00 -2.13 15.75
CA GLU A 47 -21.72 -2.25 17.19
C GLU A 47 -21.40 -3.68 17.67
N ASN A 48 -21.45 -4.68 16.76
CA ASN A 48 -21.30 -6.09 17.11
C ASN A 48 -19.94 -6.72 16.77
N VAL A 49 -18.97 -5.96 16.26
CA VAL A 49 -17.63 -6.46 15.97
C VAL A 49 -16.61 -5.62 16.71
N GLU A 50 -15.88 -6.24 17.63
CA GLU A 50 -14.74 -5.57 18.28
C GLU A 50 -13.66 -5.33 17.24
N PRO A 51 -13.26 -4.06 16.99
CA PRO A 51 -12.20 -3.76 16.06
C PRO A 51 -10.87 -4.31 16.61
N LYS A 52 -10.15 -5.08 15.80
CA LYS A 52 -8.80 -5.57 16.17
C LYS A 52 -7.70 -4.56 15.84
N HIS A 53 -8.00 -3.58 15.00
CA HIS A 53 -7.04 -2.62 14.47
C HIS A 53 -7.71 -1.26 14.29
N GLU A 54 -6.92 -0.19 14.34
CA GLU A 54 -7.40 1.17 14.06
C GLU A 54 -7.02 1.57 12.64
N TYR A 55 -8.02 2.01 11.86
CA TYR A 55 -7.85 2.48 10.50
C TYR A 55 -8.68 3.75 10.28
N PHE A 56 -8.01 4.81 9.84
CA PHE A 56 -8.64 6.09 9.57
C PHE A 56 -8.33 6.55 8.15
N ARG A 57 -9.33 7.09 7.47
CA ARG A 57 -9.17 7.64 6.13
C ARG A 57 -9.69 9.07 6.10
N PHE A 58 -8.83 9.98 5.67
CA PHE A 58 -9.12 11.39 5.46
C PHE A 58 -9.08 11.67 3.95
N MET A 59 -10.13 12.28 3.41
CA MET A 59 -10.28 12.46 1.96
C MET A 59 -10.67 13.87 1.60
N LYS A 60 -10.40 14.23 0.34
CA LYS A 60 -10.88 15.46 -0.29
C LYS A 60 -10.61 16.71 0.55
N PRO A 61 -9.35 17.07 0.77
CA PRO A 61 -9.01 18.29 1.48
C PRO A 61 -9.57 19.52 0.73
N ALA A 62 -10.10 20.49 1.47
CA ALA A 62 -10.50 21.77 0.87
C ALA A 62 -9.29 22.55 0.34
N ASN A 63 -8.10 22.31 0.91
CA ASN A 63 -6.85 22.90 0.47
C ASN A 63 -6.11 21.93 -0.48
N SER A 64 -6.00 22.29 -1.75
CA SER A 64 -5.37 21.48 -2.80
C SER A 64 -3.85 21.26 -2.63
N ALA A 65 -3.21 21.99 -1.72
CA ALA A 65 -1.80 21.75 -1.36
C ALA A 65 -1.61 20.49 -0.49
N PHE A 66 -2.70 19.94 0.05
CA PHE A 66 -2.69 18.72 0.86
C PHE A 66 -2.93 17.47 0.01
N PRO A 67 -2.41 16.28 0.41
CA PRO A 67 -2.70 15.02 -0.25
C PRO A 67 -4.20 14.79 -0.35
N TYR A 68 -4.67 14.28 -1.49
CA TYR A 68 -6.09 14.04 -1.72
C TYR A 68 -6.69 13.02 -0.75
N GLN A 69 -5.89 12.04 -0.35
CA GLN A 69 -6.26 11.02 0.62
C GLN A 69 -5.08 10.70 1.53
N VAL A 70 -5.36 10.58 2.82
CA VAL A 70 -4.41 10.09 3.82
C VAL A 70 -5.06 8.93 4.53
N GLU A 71 -4.37 7.81 4.57
CA GLU A 71 -4.77 6.61 5.31
C GLU A 71 -3.83 6.43 6.49
N LEU A 72 -4.40 6.23 7.67
CA LEU A 72 -3.67 6.04 8.91
C LEU A 72 -4.07 4.70 9.49
N PHE A 73 -3.10 3.80 9.60
CA PHE A 73 -3.29 2.44 10.07
C PHE A 73 -2.51 2.19 11.35
N SER A 74 -3.14 1.56 12.34
CA SER A 74 -2.48 1.04 13.53
C SER A 74 -2.96 -0.38 13.83
N ARG A 75 -2.01 -1.27 14.13
CA ARG A 75 -2.31 -2.64 14.56
C ARG A 75 -2.77 -2.72 16.02
N SER A 76 -2.45 -1.73 16.83
CA SER A 76 -2.84 -1.66 18.24
C SER A 76 -4.01 -0.72 18.43
N LEU A 77 -5.01 -1.15 19.22
CA LEU A 77 -6.17 -0.35 19.57
C LEU A 77 -5.81 0.73 20.60
N GLY A 78 -6.53 1.85 20.54
CA GLY A 78 -6.42 2.90 21.54
C GLY A 78 -5.15 3.75 21.46
N LEU A 79 -4.33 3.59 20.41
CA LEU A 79 -3.11 4.39 20.24
C LEU A 79 -3.40 5.82 19.80
N MET A 80 -4.52 6.03 19.12
CA MET A 80 -4.92 7.32 18.60
C MET A 80 -6.13 7.84 19.36
N ASN A 81 -5.89 8.45 20.51
CA ASN A 81 -6.91 9.23 21.19
C ASN A 81 -7.01 10.61 20.52
N PHE A 82 -7.82 10.71 19.48
CA PHE A 82 -8.19 12.01 18.93
C PHE A 82 -9.07 12.77 19.94
N PRO A 83 -9.05 14.12 19.91
CA PRO A 83 -9.95 14.92 20.75
C PRO A 83 -11.41 14.52 20.53
N GLU A 84 -12.23 14.52 21.57
CA GLU A 84 -13.66 14.14 21.51
C GLU A 84 -14.42 14.92 20.42
N GLU A 85 -14.02 16.14 20.15
CA GLU A 85 -14.59 17.00 19.11
C GLU A 85 -14.31 16.47 17.68
N ALA A 86 -13.34 15.58 17.52
CA ALA A 86 -12.95 15.04 16.22
C ALA A 86 -14.02 14.15 15.59
N ARG A 87 -14.87 13.51 16.42
CA ARG A 87 -15.93 12.57 15.99
C ARG A 87 -15.44 11.57 14.92
N ILE A 88 -14.19 11.12 15.03
CA ILE A 88 -13.58 10.18 14.09
C ILE A 88 -13.79 8.79 14.64
N THR A 89 -14.43 7.95 13.84
CA THR A 89 -14.60 6.53 14.12
C THR A 89 -13.68 5.73 13.23
N PRO A 90 -12.96 4.71 13.74
CA PRO A 90 -12.22 3.79 12.90
C PRO A 90 -13.15 3.17 11.85
N ILE A 91 -12.66 2.99 10.62
CA ILE A 91 -13.43 2.33 9.58
C ILE A 91 -13.44 0.84 9.90
N PRO A 92 -14.61 0.18 9.93
CA PRO A 92 -14.68 -1.28 10.09
C PRO A 92 -13.89 -1.99 9.00
N VAL A 93 -13.16 -3.03 9.40
CA VAL A 93 -12.18 -3.76 8.55
C VAL A 93 -12.81 -4.38 7.31
N ASP A 94 -14.13 -4.64 7.33
CA ASP A 94 -14.80 -5.40 6.27
C ASP A 94 -15.29 -4.56 5.09
N GLU A 95 -15.28 -3.23 5.14
CA GLU A 95 -16.07 -2.47 4.16
C GLU A 95 -15.28 -1.77 3.06
N ASP A 96 -14.03 -1.37 3.20
CA ASP A 96 -13.29 -0.65 2.14
C ASP A 96 -11.82 -0.41 2.51
N LEU A 97 -11.17 -1.36 3.16
CA LEU A 97 -9.72 -1.26 3.32
C LEU A 97 -9.09 -1.10 1.95
N SER A 98 -8.19 -0.14 1.80
CA SER A 98 -7.28 -0.22 0.69
C SER A 98 -6.60 -1.58 0.78
N SER A 99 -6.39 -2.21 -0.36
CA SER A 99 -5.75 -3.50 -0.40
C SER A 99 -4.43 -3.54 0.40
N LEU A 100 -3.73 -2.41 0.53
CA LEU A 100 -2.48 -2.31 1.27
C LEU A 100 -2.66 -2.33 2.78
N SER A 101 -3.64 -1.61 3.31
CA SER A 101 -3.91 -1.60 4.76
C SER A 101 -4.37 -2.97 5.25
N ALA A 102 -5.20 -3.68 4.46
CA ALA A 102 -5.62 -5.05 4.78
C ALA A 102 -4.43 -6.02 4.80
N ILE A 103 -3.51 -5.91 3.85
CA ILE A 103 -2.31 -6.75 3.77
C ILE A 103 -1.41 -6.55 4.99
N LEU A 104 -1.26 -5.30 5.46
CA LEU A 104 -0.45 -4.97 6.63
C LEU A 104 -1.03 -5.45 7.96
N MET A 105 -2.20 -6.11 7.96
CA MET A 105 -2.70 -6.85 9.12
C MET A 105 -2.01 -8.20 9.30
N ASP A 106 -1.44 -8.73 8.23
CA ASP A 106 -0.59 -9.92 8.28
C ASP A 106 0.77 -9.59 8.92
N GLU A 107 1.23 -10.42 9.86
CA GLU A 107 2.45 -10.21 10.64
C GLU A 107 3.69 -10.17 9.75
N ASP A 108 3.80 -11.11 8.81
CA ASP A 108 4.97 -11.22 7.94
C ASP A 108 5.10 -9.98 7.05
N TYR A 109 3.99 -9.49 6.51
CA TYR A 109 3.96 -8.27 5.72
C TYR A 109 4.31 -7.04 6.53
N TYR A 110 3.76 -6.94 7.75
CA TYR A 110 4.04 -5.80 8.63
C TYR A 110 5.51 -5.76 9.03
N CYS A 111 6.04 -6.84 9.60
CA CYS A 111 7.43 -6.92 10.05
C CYS A 111 8.38 -6.68 8.87
N PHE A 112 8.16 -7.37 7.73
CA PHE A 112 9.00 -7.18 6.55
C PHE A 112 8.98 -5.73 6.05
N THR A 113 7.83 -5.07 6.07
CA THR A 113 7.72 -3.67 5.61
C THR A 113 8.46 -2.72 6.54
N ILE A 114 8.41 -2.92 7.86
CA ILE A 114 9.14 -2.10 8.83
C ILE A 114 10.65 -2.33 8.71
N ASP A 115 11.08 -3.58 8.69
CA ASP A 115 12.51 -3.94 8.62
C ASP A 115 13.15 -3.50 7.28
N HIS A 116 12.37 -3.52 6.20
CA HIS A 116 12.77 -3.09 4.87
C HIS A 116 12.25 -1.69 4.55
N SER A 117 12.55 -0.74 5.41
CA SER A 117 12.28 0.68 5.24
C SER A 117 13.55 1.51 5.38
N LEU A 118 13.63 2.59 4.63
CA LEU A 118 14.67 3.61 4.78
C LEU A 118 14.20 4.66 5.78
N GLN A 119 15.01 4.94 6.78
CA GLN A 119 14.74 6.03 7.71
C GLN A 119 15.38 7.34 7.20
N GLU A 120 14.54 8.32 6.91
CA GLU A 120 14.97 9.65 6.46
C GLU A 120 14.20 10.72 7.23
N ASN A 121 14.91 11.64 7.89
CA ASN A 121 14.33 12.75 8.66
C ASN A 121 13.27 12.32 9.70
N GLY A 122 13.44 11.14 10.31
CA GLY A 122 12.51 10.61 11.32
C GLY A 122 11.25 9.94 10.72
N VAL A 123 11.23 9.76 9.40
CA VAL A 123 10.15 9.04 8.69
C VAL A 123 10.71 7.75 8.12
N HIS A 124 9.97 6.66 8.28
CA HIS A 124 10.26 5.39 7.62
C HIS A 124 9.57 5.34 6.26
N ILE A 125 10.33 5.10 5.22
CA ILE A 125 9.83 4.99 3.84
C ILE A 125 10.07 3.56 3.38
N ALA A 126 9.00 2.85 3.01
CA ALA A 126 9.11 1.46 2.55
C ALA A 126 10.03 1.36 1.31
N ASN A 127 10.95 0.42 1.35
CA ASN A 127 11.88 0.15 0.26
C ASN A 127 11.17 -0.51 -0.94
N ILE A 128 11.89 -0.62 -2.05
CA ILE A 128 11.34 -1.17 -3.31
C ILE A 128 10.84 -2.60 -3.12
N GLU A 129 11.57 -3.44 -2.42
CA GLU A 129 11.21 -4.84 -2.17
C GLU A 129 9.92 -4.96 -1.35
N SER A 130 9.75 -4.17 -0.31
CA SER A 130 8.51 -4.14 0.48
C SER A 130 7.32 -3.69 -0.38
N LEU A 131 7.51 -2.65 -1.18
CA LEU A 131 6.47 -2.17 -2.09
C LEU A 131 6.11 -3.19 -3.16
N ILE A 132 7.07 -3.97 -3.68
CA ILE A 132 6.82 -5.06 -4.62
C ILE A 132 5.91 -6.12 -3.96
N CYS A 133 6.26 -6.58 -2.76
CA CYS A 133 5.47 -7.58 -2.05
C CYS A 133 4.04 -7.09 -1.81
N LEU A 134 3.88 -5.89 -1.25
CA LEU A 134 2.56 -5.29 -0.99
C LEU A 134 1.71 -5.14 -2.26
N LYS A 135 2.30 -4.69 -3.37
CA LYS A 135 1.56 -4.49 -4.63
C LYS A 135 1.26 -5.82 -5.33
N SER A 136 2.12 -6.82 -5.21
CA SER A 136 1.86 -8.19 -5.71
C SER A 136 0.68 -8.81 -4.98
N LYS A 137 0.66 -8.75 -3.65
CA LYS A 137 -0.45 -9.23 -2.82
C LYS A 137 -1.76 -8.52 -3.17
N ALA A 138 -1.73 -7.19 -3.25
CA ALA A 138 -2.89 -6.39 -3.62
C ALA A 138 -3.48 -6.77 -4.99
N PHE A 139 -2.61 -7.06 -5.97
CA PHE A 139 -3.03 -7.55 -7.27
C PHE A 139 -3.73 -8.91 -7.18
N LEU A 140 -3.16 -9.84 -6.42
CA LEU A 140 -3.71 -11.19 -6.24
C LEU A 140 -5.07 -11.16 -5.53
N ASP A 141 -5.17 -10.44 -4.41
CA ASP A 141 -6.39 -10.35 -3.61
C ASP A 141 -7.54 -9.73 -4.41
N LEU A 142 -7.29 -8.60 -5.10
CA LEU A 142 -8.29 -7.97 -5.94
C LEU A 142 -8.69 -8.83 -7.13
N SER A 143 -7.73 -9.55 -7.74
CA SER A 143 -8.00 -10.48 -8.85
C SER A 143 -8.86 -11.64 -8.38
N GLN A 144 -8.57 -12.21 -7.21
CA GLN A 144 -9.35 -13.29 -6.61
C GLN A 144 -10.76 -12.85 -6.24
N ARG A 145 -10.90 -11.68 -5.61
CA ARG A 145 -12.21 -11.11 -5.27
C ARG A 145 -13.06 -10.89 -6.52
N LYS A 146 -12.45 -10.36 -7.58
CA LYS A 146 -13.13 -10.20 -8.87
C LYS A 146 -13.55 -11.53 -9.47
N ALA A 147 -12.69 -12.56 -9.42
CA ALA A 147 -13.03 -13.90 -9.90
C ALA A 147 -14.19 -14.55 -9.13
N LYS A 148 -14.35 -14.20 -7.84
CA LYS A 148 -15.49 -14.61 -7.00
C LYS A 148 -16.78 -13.81 -7.27
N GLY A 149 -16.76 -12.85 -8.19
CA GLY A 149 -17.93 -12.03 -8.56
C GLY A 149 -18.15 -10.81 -7.70
N GLU A 150 -17.17 -10.43 -6.85
CA GLU A 150 -17.25 -9.21 -6.08
C GLU A 150 -17.09 -7.96 -6.98
N SER A 151 -17.69 -6.85 -6.55
CA SER A 151 -17.58 -5.57 -7.28
C SER A 151 -16.20 -4.96 -7.11
N VAL A 152 -15.25 -5.33 -7.98
CA VAL A 152 -13.88 -4.82 -8.00
C VAL A 152 -13.62 -4.05 -9.29
N ASP A 153 -13.17 -2.79 -9.19
CA ASP A 153 -12.76 -2.01 -10.35
C ASP A 153 -11.46 -2.57 -10.94
N SER A 154 -11.54 -3.00 -12.19
CA SER A 154 -10.41 -3.53 -12.96
C SER A 154 -9.23 -2.55 -13.05
N LYS A 155 -9.49 -1.24 -12.93
CA LYS A 155 -8.44 -0.22 -12.91
C LYS A 155 -7.53 -0.34 -11.70
N HIS A 156 -8.04 -0.77 -10.55
CA HIS A 156 -7.24 -1.00 -9.34
C HIS A 156 -6.30 -2.19 -9.54
N ILE A 157 -6.80 -3.31 -10.09
CA ILE A 157 -5.97 -4.47 -10.44
C ILE A 157 -4.86 -4.07 -11.41
N ALA A 158 -5.22 -3.36 -12.48
CA ALA A 158 -4.26 -2.88 -13.48
C ALA A 158 -3.24 -1.89 -12.89
N LYS A 159 -3.65 -1.05 -11.93
CA LYS A 159 -2.77 -0.13 -11.20
C LYS A 159 -1.68 -0.90 -10.45
N HIS A 160 -2.07 -1.88 -9.63
CA HIS A 160 -1.10 -2.67 -8.85
C HIS A 160 -0.16 -3.47 -9.76
N LYS A 161 -0.68 -4.13 -10.81
CA LYS A 161 0.15 -4.77 -11.82
C LYS A 161 1.20 -3.82 -12.39
N LYS A 162 0.78 -2.63 -12.81
CA LYS A 162 1.68 -1.62 -13.38
C LYS A 162 2.71 -1.12 -12.37
N ASP A 163 2.34 -0.94 -11.12
CA ASP A 163 3.23 -0.50 -10.06
C ASP A 163 4.33 -1.55 -9.78
N VAL A 164 3.99 -2.86 -9.74
CA VAL A 164 5.00 -3.94 -9.60
C VAL A 164 5.97 -3.90 -10.76
N PHE A 165 5.51 -3.76 -12.01
CA PHE A 165 6.39 -3.68 -13.18
C PHE A 165 7.36 -2.50 -13.09
N ARG A 166 6.90 -1.34 -12.64
CA ARG A 166 7.75 -0.15 -12.45
C ARG A 166 8.80 -0.37 -11.37
N LEU A 167 8.40 -0.92 -10.24
CA LEU A 167 9.31 -1.20 -9.13
C LEU A 167 10.34 -2.27 -9.52
N ALA A 168 9.89 -3.36 -10.15
CA ALA A 168 10.77 -4.44 -10.61
C ALA A 168 11.81 -3.95 -11.65
N ALA A 169 11.45 -3.00 -12.51
CA ALA A 169 12.38 -2.39 -13.44
C ALA A 169 13.47 -1.52 -12.76
N MET A 170 13.31 -1.18 -11.47
CA MET A 170 14.33 -0.50 -10.68
C MET A 170 15.32 -1.47 -10.03
N LEU A 171 15.01 -2.77 -9.98
CA LEU A 171 15.90 -3.79 -9.46
C LEU A 171 17.15 -3.91 -10.33
N THR A 172 18.29 -4.08 -9.68
CA THR A 172 19.55 -4.32 -10.38
C THR A 172 19.79 -5.82 -10.57
N PRO A 173 20.62 -6.24 -11.52
CA PRO A 173 20.98 -7.65 -11.67
C PRO A 173 21.62 -8.30 -10.45
N ALA A 174 22.14 -7.48 -9.51
CA ALA A 174 22.73 -7.91 -8.24
C ALA A 174 21.74 -7.93 -7.08
N SER A 175 20.55 -7.36 -7.23
CA SER A 175 19.54 -7.34 -6.17
C SER A 175 19.14 -8.76 -5.75
N ARG A 176 19.20 -9.04 -4.46
CA ARG A 176 18.76 -10.31 -3.84
C ARG A 176 18.13 -9.98 -2.50
N TYR A 177 16.94 -10.50 -2.28
CA TYR A 177 16.18 -10.28 -1.05
C TYR A 177 15.72 -11.61 -0.49
N GLU A 178 15.90 -11.81 0.79
CA GLU A 178 15.35 -12.96 1.52
C GLU A 178 13.95 -12.60 1.99
N LEU A 179 12.95 -13.27 1.46
CA LEU A 179 11.56 -13.06 1.82
C LEU A 179 11.08 -14.13 2.81
N PRO A 180 10.22 -13.76 3.78
CA PRO A 180 9.41 -14.74 4.49
C PRO A 180 8.61 -15.62 3.52
N ASP A 181 8.34 -16.87 3.89
CA ASP A 181 7.69 -17.84 3.02
C ASP A 181 6.33 -17.35 2.48
N THR A 182 5.55 -16.67 3.30
CA THR A 182 4.27 -16.07 2.92
C THR A 182 4.45 -15.06 1.76
N LEU A 183 5.37 -14.13 1.91
CA LEU A 183 5.64 -13.10 0.89
C LEU A 183 6.24 -13.71 -0.38
N LYS A 184 7.12 -14.69 -0.20
CA LYS A 184 7.76 -15.42 -1.29
C LYS A 184 6.71 -16.14 -2.13
N THR A 185 5.76 -16.82 -1.49
CA THR A 185 4.64 -17.50 -2.16
C THR A 185 3.81 -16.50 -2.96
N ASP A 186 3.40 -15.40 -2.34
CA ASP A 186 2.58 -14.39 -3.02
C ASP A 186 3.32 -13.74 -4.21
N VAL A 187 4.63 -13.48 -4.11
CA VAL A 187 5.41 -12.97 -5.26
C VAL A 187 5.53 -14.01 -6.36
N SER A 188 5.68 -15.29 -6.01
CA SER A 188 5.67 -16.39 -6.99
C SER A 188 4.33 -16.49 -7.71
N ASP A 189 3.23 -16.49 -6.97
CA ASP A 189 1.86 -16.54 -7.52
C ASP A 189 1.57 -15.34 -8.43
N PHE A 190 2.04 -14.15 -8.04
CA PHE A 190 1.97 -12.97 -8.91
C PHE A 190 2.71 -13.22 -10.22
N CYS A 191 3.96 -13.69 -10.18
CA CYS A 191 4.75 -13.98 -11.37
C CYS A 191 4.06 -15.00 -12.27
N ASP A 192 3.48 -16.04 -11.69
CA ASP A 192 2.81 -17.10 -12.44
C ASP A 192 1.49 -16.61 -13.06
N ALA A 193 0.72 -15.80 -12.35
CA ALA A 193 -0.46 -15.14 -12.89
C ALA A 193 -0.12 -14.22 -14.08
N ILE A 194 0.99 -13.47 -13.99
CA ILE A 194 1.46 -12.63 -15.10
C ILE A 194 1.96 -13.45 -16.29
N MET A 195 2.62 -14.57 -16.03
CA MET A 195 3.10 -15.44 -17.12
C MET A 195 1.96 -16.12 -17.90
N GLN A 196 0.79 -16.31 -17.29
CA GLN A 196 -0.40 -16.83 -17.99
C GLN A 196 -1.00 -15.81 -18.97
N ASP A 197 -0.90 -14.51 -18.68
CA ASP A 197 -1.36 -13.40 -19.53
C ASP A 197 -0.28 -12.31 -19.56
N LEU A 198 0.80 -12.60 -20.29
CA LEU A 198 1.98 -11.74 -20.33
C LEU A 198 1.67 -10.40 -21.01
N PRO A 199 1.83 -9.26 -20.31
CA PRO A 199 1.51 -7.96 -20.85
C PRO A 199 2.29 -7.64 -22.12
N ASN A 200 1.64 -7.02 -23.09
CA ASN A 200 2.22 -6.64 -24.38
C ASN A 200 3.05 -5.34 -24.30
N ALA A 201 3.66 -4.97 -25.43
CA ALA A 201 4.49 -3.78 -25.53
C ALA A 201 3.75 -2.47 -25.21
N ASP A 202 2.45 -2.38 -25.51
CA ASP A 202 1.65 -1.18 -25.19
C ASP A 202 1.47 -1.00 -23.69
N PHE A 203 1.32 -2.10 -22.95
CA PHE A 203 1.31 -2.04 -21.49
C PHE A 203 2.65 -1.51 -20.95
N ILE A 204 3.77 -2.05 -21.44
CA ILE A 204 5.12 -1.63 -21.04
C ILE A 204 5.31 -0.14 -21.33
N LYS A 205 4.95 0.32 -22.52
CA LYS A 205 4.99 1.72 -22.90
C LYS A 205 4.11 2.60 -21.98
N SER A 206 2.88 2.14 -21.68
CA SER A 206 1.96 2.85 -20.79
C SER A 206 2.45 2.91 -19.33
N ALA A 207 3.33 1.97 -18.94
CA ALA A 207 4.01 1.98 -17.65
C ALA A 207 5.23 2.92 -17.63
N GLY A 208 5.61 3.52 -18.75
CA GLY A 208 6.81 4.35 -18.85
C GLY A 208 8.12 3.55 -18.88
N LEU A 209 8.04 2.25 -19.22
CA LEU A 209 9.17 1.32 -19.19
C LEU A 209 9.70 1.12 -20.62
N GLY A 210 10.43 2.05 -21.14
CA GLY A 210 11.09 2.12 -22.43
C GLY A 210 11.32 0.80 -23.19
N ASN A 211 12.58 0.35 -23.31
CA ASN A 211 13.00 -0.76 -24.19
C ASN A 211 13.13 -2.12 -23.50
N VAL A 212 12.34 -2.37 -22.44
CA VAL A 212 12.32 -3.67 -21.74
C VAL A 212 11.07 -4.45 -22.10
N THR A 213 11.16 -5.78 -22.07
CA THR A 213 10.01 -6.65 -22.27
C THR A 213 9.39 -7.07 -20.92
N SER A 214 8.11 -7.46 -20.94
CA SER A 214 7.45 -8.01 -19.76
C SER A 214 8.19 -9.23 -19.22
N LEU A 215 8.69 -10.09 -20.09
CA LEU A 215 9.45 -11.28 -19.72
C LEU A 215 10.72 -10.92 -18.95
N GLN A 216 11.51 -9.98 -19.46
CA GLN A 216 12.73 -9.50 -18.78
C GLN A 216 12.46 -8.97 -17.40
N ILE A 217 11.35 -8.25 -17.21
CA ILE A 217 10.97 -7.72 -15.90
C ILE A 217 10.60 -8.84 -14.94
N ILE A 218 9.82 -9.83 -15.38
CA ILE A 218 9.43 -10.96 -14.55
C ILE A 218 10.63 -11.85 -14.23
N GLU A 219 11.53 -12.09 -15.17
CA GLU A 219 12.77 -12.83 -14.90
C GLU A 219 13.66 -12.11 -13.89
N GLN A 220 13.82 -10.79 -14.00
CA GLN A 220 14.55 -10.00 -13.01
C GLN A 220 13.88 -10.05 -11.63
N LEU A 221 12.54 -9.96 -11.58
CA LEU A 221 11.77 -10.05 -10.34
C LEU A 221 11.98 -11.43 -9.68
N LYS A 222 11.79 -12.52 -10.43
CA LYS A 222 12.03 -13.88 -9.92
C LYS A 222 13.47 -14.04 -9.41
N LYS A 223 14.45 -13.57 -10.16
CA LYS A 223 15.86 -13.67 -9.76
C LYS A 223 16.19 -12.89 -8.49
N SER A 224 15.49 -11.80 -8.21
CA SER A 224 15.77 -10.93 -7.08
C SER A 224 15.01 -11.30 -5.81
N MET A 225 13.83 -11.93 -5.93
CA MET A 225 12.87 -12.13 -4.85
C MET A 225 12.57 -13.61 -4.55
N LEU A 226 12.90 -14.53 -5.46
CA LEU A 226 12.64 -15.97 -5.36
C LEU A 226 13.94 -16.77 -5.41
#